data_c5178de3540a37aab34dfd8502dbbb5b
#
_entry.id   c5178de3540a37aab34dfd8502dbbb5b
#
_cell.length_a   1.000
_cell.length_b   1.000
_cell.length_c   1.000
_cell.angle_alpha   90.00
_cell.angle_beta   90.00
_cell.angle_gamma   90.00
#
_symmetry.space_group_name_H-M   'P 1'
#
loop_
_entity.id
_entity.type
_entity.pdbx_description
1 polymer ?
#
loop_
_entity_poly.entity_id
_entity_poly.type
_entity_poly.pdbx_seq_one_letter_code
_entity_poly.pdbx_strand_id
1 'polypeptide(L)'
;MFSSMLNFLLEHLIFLALHAESASAFPKPLSPAKQQEYFRRLAQGDQAARVKLIEHNLRLVAHIVKKYYASKAEPDDLISIGSIGLIKAVDTFSTDKNIRFATYASRCIENEILMFFRAQRKSS
;
A
#
# COMPACT_ATOMS: atom_id res chain seq x y z
N MET A 1 -11.30 10.86 14.40
CA MET A 1 -11.50 9.41 14.29
C MET A 1 -10.85 8.82 13.06
N PHE A 2 -11.07 9.39 11.89
CA PHE A 2 -10.45 8.91 10.66
C PHE A 2 -8.94 9.12 10.66
N SER A 3 -8.46 10.27 11.17
CA SER A 3 -7.05 10.60 11.22
C SER A 3 -6.28 9.75 12.24
N SER A 4 -6.89 9.36 13.37
CA SER A 4 -6.21 8.52 14.36
C SER A 4 -6.05 7.07 13.89
N MET A 5 -7.03 6.53 13.16
CA MET A 5 -6.91 5.21 12.53
C MET A 5 -5.88 5.23 11.41
N LEU A 6 -5.85 6.30 10.62
CA LEU A 6 -4.86 6.45 9.56
C LEU A 6 -3.46 6.56 10.15
N ASN A 7 -3.29 7.34 11.22
CA ASN A 7 -1.99 7.47 11.90
C ASN A 7 -1.55 6.15 12.52
N PHE A 8 -2.47 5.42 13.16
CA PHE A 8 -2.18 4.08 13.72
C PHE A 8 -1.72 3.12 12.63
N LEU A 9 -2.43 3.11 11.49
CA LEU A 9 -2.06 2.28 10.35
C LEU A 9 -0.69 2.67 9.80
N LEU A 10 -0.43 3.97 9.64
CA LEU A 10 0.87 4.45 9.15
C LEU A 10 1.99 4.10 10.11
N GLU A 11 1.80 4.28 11.41
CA GLU A 11 2.79 3.91 12.42
C GLU A 11 3.07 2.42 12.41
N HIS A 12 2.01 1.60 12.32
CA HIS A 12 2.14 0.15 12.25
C HIS A 12 2.87 -0.28 10.99
N LEU A 13 2.55 0.33 9.85
CA LEU A 13 3.20 0.06 8.57
C LEU A 13 4.67 0.48 8.59
N ILE A 14 4.98 1.64 9.16
CA ILE A 14 6.36 2.12 9.31
C ILE A 14 7.15 1.19 10.22
N PHE A 15 6.55 0.76 11.33
CA PHE A 15 7.17 -0.20 12.25
C PHE A 15 7.50 -1.49 11.53
N LEU A 16 6.56 -2.05 10.76
CA LEU A 16 6.79 -3.26 9.98
C LEU A 16 7.88 -3.05 8.93
N ALA A 17 7.87 -1.91 8.26
CA ALA A 17 8.87 -1.58 7.24
C ALA A 17 10.27 -1.46 7.83
N LEU A 18 10.40 -0.81 8.99
CA LEU A 18 11.69 -0.64 9.68
C LEU A 18 12.27 -1.95 10.21
N HIS A 19 11.41 -2.90 10.57
CA HIS A 19 11.83 -4.19 11.11
C HIS A 19 11.87 -5.29 10.05
N ALA A 20 11.46 -4.99 8.82
CA ALA A 20 11.48 -5.96 7.72
C ALA A 20 12.75 -5.79 6.89
N GLU A 21 13.78 -6.56 7.20
CA GLU A 21 14.99 -6.58 6.38
C GLU A 21 14.76 -7.24 5.02
N SER A 22 13.61 -7.89 4.85
CA SER A 22 13.25 -8.53 3.59
C SER A 22 11.74 -8.57 3.42
N ALA A 23 11.29 -8.66 2.16
CA ALA A 23 9.87 -8.79 1.84
C ALA A 23 9.21 -10.02 2.50
N SER A 24 9.99 -11.00 2.93
CA SER A 24 9.50 -12.19 3.62
C SER A 24 8.94 -11.90 5.01
N ALA A 25 9.24 -10.73 5.61
CA ALA A 25 8.69 -10.33 6.90
C ALA A 25 7.24 -9.88 6.80
N PHE A 26 6.76 -9.52 5.61
CA PHE A 26 5.36 -9.15 5.40
C PHE A 26 4.48 -10.39 5.28
N PRO A 27 3.19 -10.28 5.66
CA PRO A 27 2.25 -11.40 5.49
C PRO A 27 2.20 -11.89 4.05
N LYS A 28 1.93 -13.18 3.89
CA LYS A 28 1.75 -13.77 2.55
C LYS A 28 0.56 -13.13 1.85
N PRO A 29 0.59 -13.02 0.50
CA PRO A 29 -0.58 -12.56 -0.24
C PRO A 29 -1.81 -13.41 0.03
N LEU A 30 -2.98 -12.78 0.04
CA LEU A 30 -4.25 -13.47 0.16
C LEU A 30 -4.53 -14.28 -1.10
N SER A 31 -5.25 -15.40 -0.94
CA SER A 31 -5.81 -16.10 -2.10
C SER A 31 -6.82 -15.19 -2.81
N PRO A 32 -7.06 -15.37 -4.12
CA PRO A 32 -8.06 -14.57 -4.83
C PRO A 32 -9.44 -14.61 -4.17
N ALA A 33 -9.88 -15.77 -3.69
CA ALA A 33 -11.17 -15.92 -3.02
C ALA A 33 -11.23 -15.13 -1.71
N LYS A 34 -10.16 -15.18 -0.93
CA LYS A 34 -10.07 -14.47 0.36
C LYS A 34 -10.05 -12.96 0.14
N GLN A 35 -9.29 -12.50 -0.84
CA GLN A 35 -9.22 -11.09 -1.18
C GLN A 35 -10.59 -10.55 -1.60
N GLN A 36 -11.30 -11.31 -2.43
CA GLN A 36 -12.64 -10.93 -2.86
C GLN A 36 -13.60 -10.86 -1.68
N GLU A 37 -13.52 -11.80 -0.75
CA GLU A 37 -14.33 -11.80 0.47
C GLU A 37 -14.06 -10.55 1.32
N TYR A 38 -12.81 -10.18 1.49
CA TYR A 38 -12.47 -8.99 2.28
C TYR A 38 -12.93 -7.70 1.59
N PHE A 39 -12.87 -7.61 0.27
CA PHE A 39 -13.42 -6.46 -0.45
C PHE A 39 -14.94 -6.38 -0.27
N ARG A 40 -15.63 -7.51 -0.28
CA ARG A 40 -17.07 -7.56 -0.03
C ARG A 40 -17.39 -7.04 1.38
N ARG A 41 -16.63 -7.48 2.37
CA ARG A 41 -16.79 -7.02 3.76
C ARG A 41 -16.49 -5.53 3.91
N LEU A 42 -15.46 -5.05 3.23
CA LEU A 42 -15.10 -3.63 3.25
C LEU A 42 -16.24 -2.78 2.69
N ALA A 43 -16.89 -3.23 1.63
CA ALA A 43 -18.05 -2.53 1.06
C ALA A 43 -19.19 -2.41 2.07
N GLN A 44 -19.25 -3.29 3.06
CA GLN A 44 -20.23 -3.25 4.15
C GLN A 44 -19.73 -2.47 5.38
N GLY A 45 -18.56 -1.84 5.29
CA GLY A 45 -18.00 -1.04 6.36
C GLY A 45 -17.10 -1.78 7.34
N ASP A 46 -16.66 -3.00 7.00
CA ASP A 46 -15.78 -3.79 7.87
C ASP A 46 -14.34 -3.26 7.80
N GLN A 47 -13.94 -2.49 8.81
CA GLN A 47 -12.59 -1.90 8.88
C GLN A 47 -11.51 -2.95 9.14
N ALA A 48 -11.84 -4.06 9.80
CA ALA A 48 -10.88 -5.16 9.98
C ALA A 48 -10.49 -5.77 8.64
N ALA A 49 -11.44 -5.89 7.72
CA ALA A 49 -11.19 -6.36 6.34
C ALA A 49 -10.27 -5.39 5.61
N ARG A 50 -10.46 -4.08 5.79
CA ARG A 50 -9.60 -3.05 5.19
C ARG A 50 -8.15 -3.22 5.64
N VAL A 51 -7.93 -3.42 6.94
CA VAL A 51 -6.58 -3.63 7.50
C VAL A 51 -5.94 -4.88 6.89
N LYS A 52 -6.71 -5.98 6.78
CA LYS A 52 -6.20 -7.23 6.20
C LYS A 52 -5.81 -7.04 4.74
N LEU A 53 -6.60 -6.32 3.96
CA LEU A 53 -6.28 -6.03 2.56
C LEU A 53 -4.99 -5.24 2.43
N ILE A 54 -4.77 -4.27 3.31
CA ILE A 54 -3.54 -3.47 3.31
C ILE A 54 -2.34 -4.34 3.72
N GLU A 55 -2.43 -5.02 4.85
CA GLU A 55 -1.32 -5.83 5.39
C GLU A 55 -0.86 -6.90 4.40
N HIS A 56 -1.79 -7.60 3.79
CA HIS A 56 -1.48 -8.72 2.89
C HIS A 56 -1.07 -8.29 1.49
N ASN A 57 -1.01 -6.98 1.22
CA ASN A 57 -0.51 -6.41 -0.04
C ASN A 57 0.75 -5.57 0.15
N LEU A 58 1.35 -5.56 1.34
CA LEU A 58 2.58 -4.81 1.61
C LEU A 58 3.78 -5.33 0.81
N ARG A 59 3.81 -6.63 0.50
CA ARG A 59 4.87 -7.20 -0.36
C ARG A 59 4.88 -6.54 -1.73
N LEU A 60 3.71 -6.18 -2.24
CA LEU A 60 3.59 -5.48 -3.52
C LEU A 60 4.27 -4.11 -3.44
N VAL A 61 4.04 -3.37 -2.34
CA VAL A 61 4.72 -2.09 -2.12
C VAL A 61 6.23 -2.28 -2.11
N ALA A 62 6.73 -3.22 -1.31
CA ALA A 62 8.15 -3.49 -1.20
C ALA A 62 8.78 -3.85 -2.55
N HIS A 63 8.05 -4.64 -3.35
CA HIS A 63 8.52 -5.03 -4.68
C HIS A 63 8.62 -3.83 -5.63
N ILE A 64 7.62 -2.96 -5.62
CA ILE A 64 7.57 -1.80 -6.53
C ILE A 64 8.64 -0.77 -6.15
N VAL A 65 8.80 -0.47 -4.86
CA VAL A 65 9.74 0.57 -4.43
C VAL A 65 11.20 0.20 -4.72
N LYS A 66 11.51 -1.09 -4.88
CA LYS A 66 12.87 -1.52 -5.26
C LYS A 66 13.35 -0.86 -6.55
N LYS A 67 12.46 -0.59 -7.48
CA LYS A 67 12.80 0.08 -8.74
C LYS A 67 13.38 1.47 -8.52
N TYR A 68 13.11 2.07 -7.38
CA TYR A 68 13.46 3.46 -7.10
C TYR A 68 14.59 3.60 -6.07
N TYR A 69 15.21 2.49 -5.66
CA TYR A 69 16.29 2.51 -4.67
C TYR A 69 17.55 3.25 -5.15
N ALA A 70 17.74 3.35 -6.46
CA ALA A 70 18.84 4.12 -7.02
C ALA A 70 18.62 5.64 -6.97
N SER A 71 17.42 6.09 -6.60
CA SER A 71 17.12 7.51 -6.43
C SER A 71 17.76 8.04 -5.15
N LYS A 72 17.73 9.37 -4.97
CA LYS A 72 18.24 10.02 -3.74
C LYS A 72 17.28 9.87 -2.56
N ALA A 73 16.08 9.35 -2.78
CA ALA A 73 15.10 9.16 -1.70
C ALA A 73 15.49 8.00 -0.81
N GLU A 74 15.25 8.16 0.49
CA GLU A 74 15.49 7.08 1.45
C GLU A 74 14.51 5.93 1.20
N PRO A 75 14.98 4.65 1.28
CA PRO A 75 14.08 3.51 1.09
C PRO A 75 12.87 3.50 2.02
N ASP A 76 13.04 3.92 3.28
CA ASP A 76 11.94 3.99 4.24
C ASP A 76 10.88 5.00 3.82
N ASP A 77 11.30 6.13 3.27
CA ASP A 77 10.38 7.14 2.73
C ASP A 77 9.60 6.60 1.55
N LEU A 78 10.28 5.87 0.65
CA LEU A 78 9.64 5.26 -0.51
C LEU A 78 8.58 4.24 -0.11
N ILE A 79 8.87 3.41 0.91
CA ILE A 79 7.91 2.43 1.41
C ILE A 79 6.70 3.13 2.02
N SER A 80 6.91 4.19 2.80
CA SER A 80 5.82 4.98 3.38
C SER A 80 4.94 5.60 2.31
N ILE A 81 5.55 6.19 1.29
CA ILE A 81 4.82 6.82 0.17
C ILE A 81 4.08 5.78 -0.65
N GLY A 82 4.75 4.66 -0.96
CA GLY A 82 4.11 3.56 -1.67
C GLY A 82 2.93 2.98 -0.89
N SER A 83 3.05 2.91 0.43
CA SER A 83 1.96 2.42 1.30
C SER A 83 0.74 3.34 1.25
N ILE A 84 0.94 4.65 1.12
CA ILE A 84 -0.16 5.60 0.91
C ILE A 84 -0.89 5.25 -0.40
N GLY A 85 -0.15 4.95 -1.46
CA GLY A 85 -0.73 4.52 -2.73
C GLY A 85 -1.55 3.24 -2.58
N LEU A 86 -1.05 2.27 -1.82
CA LEU A 86 -1.77 1.04 -1.54
C LEU A 86 -3.07 1.31 -0.77
N ILE A 87 -3.03 2.16 0.26
CA ILE A 87 -4.22 2.51 1.05
C ILE A 87 -5.27 3.15 0.14
N LYS A 88 -4.86 4.08 -0.72
CA LYS A 88 -5.76 4.70 -1.69
C LYS A 88 -6.36 3.66 -2.63
N ALA A 89 -5.55 2.69 -3.07
CA ALA A 89 -6.03 1.63 -3.94
C ALA A 89 -7.10 0.77 -3.26
N VAL A 90 -6.88 0.38 -2.01
CA VAL A 90 -7.87 -0.42 -1.25
C VAL A 90 -9.18 0.36 -1.10
N ASP A 91 -9.09 1.65 -0.85
CA ASP A 91 -10.27 2.48 -0.60
C ASP A 91 -11.05 2.82 -1.87
N THR A 92 -10.43 2.74 -3.03
CA THR A 92 -11.04 3.17 -4.29
C THR A 92 -11.26 2.05 -5.30
N PHE A 93 -10.79 0.85 -5.02
CA PHE A 93 -10.92 -0.27 -5.95
C PHE A 93 -12.38 -0.68 -6.12
N SER A 94 -12.79 -0.83 -7.40
CA SER A 94 -14.11 -1.36 -7.74
C SER A 94 -13.97 -2.79 -8.26
N THR A 95 -14.64 -3.73 -7.60
CA THR A 95 -14.66 -5.13 -8.01
C THR A 95 -15.45 -5.36 -9.30
N ASP A 96 -16.23 -4.36 -9.73
CA ASP A 96 -17.02 -4.43 -10.95
C ASP A 96 -16.16 -4.26 -12.22
N LYS A 97 -14.96 -3.71 -12.08
CA LYS A 97 -14.05 -3.54 -13.20
C LYS A 97 -13.27 -4.82 -13.46
N ASN A 98 -13.10 -5.15 -14.73
CA ASN A 98 -12.42 -6.38 -15.14
C ASN A 98 -10.89 -6.20 -15.08
N ILE A 99 -10.39 -5.79 -13.93
CA ILE A 99 -8.96 -5.59 -13.67
C ILE A 99 -8.60 -6.20 -12.32
N ARG A 100 -7.44 -6.83 -12.23
CA ARG A 100 -6.97 -7.40 -10.98
C ARG A 100 -6.55 -6.28 -10.01
N PHE A 101 -6.82 -6.51 -8.73
CA PHE A 101 -6.45 -5.54 -7.71
C PHE A 101 -4.95 -5.21 -7.73
N ALA A 102 -4.09 -6.22 -7.88
CA ALA A 102 -2.64 -6.00 -7.91
C ALA A 102 -2.23 -5.04 -9.03
N THR A 103 -2.86 -5.12 -10.19
CA THR A 103 -2.59 -4.21 -11.31
C THR A 103 -3.02 -2.78 -10.96
N TYR A 104 -4.21 -2.64 -10.41
CA TYR A 104 -4.72 -1.33 -10.00
C TYR A 104 -3.87 -0.72 -8.88
N ALA A 105 -3.56 -1.52 -7.86
CA ALA A 105 -2.74 -1.08 -6.74
C ALA A 105 -1.33 -0.67 -7.18
N SER A 106 -0.73 -1.41 -8.11
CA SER A 106 0.59 -1.06 -8.64
C SER A 106 0.60 0.32 -9.25
N ARG A 107 -0.44 0.68 -10.00
CA ARG A 107 -0.57 2.01 -10.59
C ARG A 107 -0.71 3.08 -9.51
N CYS A 108 -1.52 2.83 -8.49
CA CYS A 108 -1.71 3.78 -7.39
C CYS A 108 -0.41 4.00 -6.61
N ILE A 109 0.34 2.93 -6.34
CA ILE A 109 1.61 2.99 -5.64
C ILE A 109 2.63 3.80 -6.46
N GLU A 110 2.77 3.49 -7.74
CA GLU A 110 3.70 4.20 -8.61
C GLU A 110 3.32 5.68 -8.75
N ASN A 111 2.04 5.98 -8.87
CA ASN A 111 1.57 7.36 -8.97
C ASN A 111 1.96 8.19 -7.74
N GLU A 112 1.83 7.63 -6.54
CA GLU A 112 2.24 8.32 -5.30
C GLU A 112 3.75 8.58 -5.30
N ILE A 113 4.55 7.61 -5.71
CA ILE A 113 6.01 7.76 -5.77
C ILE A 113 6.38 8.84 -6.78
N LEU A 114 5.78 8.83 -7.97
CA LEU A 114 6.06 9.81 -9.00
C LEU A 114 5.64 11.22 -8.59
N MET A 115 4.51 11.36 -7.90
CA MET A 115 4.07 12.66 -7.36
C MET A 115 5.05 13.17 -6.30
N PHE A 116 5.58 12.28 -5.46
CA PHE A 116 6.59 12.64 -4.48
C PHE A 116 7.84 13.19 -5.17
N PHE A 117 8.34 12.52 -6.21
CA PHE A 117 9.51 13.00 -6.93
C PHE A 117 9.28 14.35 -7.62
N ARG A 118 8.09 14.57 -8.17
CA ARG A 118 7.71 15.85 -8.77
C ARG A 118 7.71 16.97 -7.74
N ALA A 119 7.15 16.71 -6.56
CA ALA A 119 7.12 17.69 -5.48
C ALA A 119 8.53 18.05 -5.01
N GLN A 120 9.44 17.09 -4.93
CA GLN A 120 10.83 17.33 -4.55
C GLN A 120 11.56 18.18 -5.59
N ARG A 121 11.30 17.97 -6.88
CA ARG A 121 11.91 18.79 -7.93
C ARG A 121 11.47 20.24 -7.86
N LYS A 122 10.23 20.51 -7.45
CA LYS A 122 9.72 21.88 -7.32
C LYS A 122 10.31 22.60 -6.12
N SER A 123 10.71 21.89 -5.07
CA SER A 123 11.24 22.48 -3.85
C SER A 123 12.76 22.62 -3.85
N SER A 124 13.44 22.08 -4.84
CA SER A 124 14.90 22.22 -4.99
C SER A 124 15.27 23.38 -5.99
#